data_5bd77214588cc0214371c2024e51f064
#
_entry.id   5bd77214588cc0214371c2024e51f064
#
_cell.length_a   1.000
_cell.length_b   1.000
_cell.length_c   1.000
_cell.angle_alpha   90.00
_cell.angle_beta   90.00
_cell.angle_gamma   90.00
#
_symmetry.space_group_name_H-M   'P 1'
#
loop_
_entity.id
_entity.type
_entity.pdbx_description
1 polymer ?
#
loop_
_entity_poly.entity_id
_entity_poly.type
_entity_poly.pdbx_seq_one_letter_code
_entity_poly.pdbx_strand_id
1 'polypeptide(L)'
;IRDCLLSRGLGDVYKRQPVQSMLNIPAEDAEGNVKQALELQKAGCEIIRLTVPNKEAVKTLAAVKEKVSIPVVADIHFDYRCALESVAAGADKIRINPGNIGSDDRVKAVADACRAKNIPIRIGVNSGSLEKDILAKYGAPTPDALCESALYHAGLLEKFDFHDIVISIKSSDVPTMVSAYRKIATMCDYPLHLGVTEAGTRRMGLIKSAAGIGSLLMDGIGDTIRVSLTADPVEEVSAGFDILKAVDIKKDCPQIVSCPTCGRTKIDLISLAEKIENALRGCRKPIKVAVMGCVVNGPGEAKEADIGVAGGDGCGMIFKHGEILKKVSEDEIVPELLKEIEKM
;
A
#
# COMPACT_ATOMS: atom_id res chain seq x y z
N ILE A 1 -13.82 2.32 -10.47
CA ILE A 1 -12.76 1.31 -10.67
C ILE A 1 -11.60 1.93 -11.45
N ARG A 2 -11.88 2.60 -12.62
CA ARG A 2 -10.84 3.20 -13.46
C ARG A 2 -10.03 4.26 -12.69
N ASP A 3 -10.68 5.13 -11.94
CA ASP A 3 -10.01 6.17 -11.14
C ASP A 3 -9.08 5.59 -10.06
N CYS A 4 -9.44 4.45 -9.47
CA CYS A 4 -8.59 3.70 -8.53
C CYS A 4 -7.34 3.09 -9.20
N LEU A 5 -7.41 2.81 -10.50
CA LEU A 5 -6.37 2.12 -11.25
C LEU A 5 -5.42 3.08 -12.00
N LEU A 6 -5.88 4.29 -12.30
CA LEU A 6 -5.15 5.32 -13.05
C LEU A 6 -5.02 6.64 -12.28
N SER A 7 -5.35 6.69 -10.98
CA SER A 7 -5.53 7.96 -10.27
C SER A 7 -4.32 8.89 -10.41
N ARG A 8 -4.48 9.91 -11.27
CA ARG A 8 -3.74 11.16 -11.21
C ARG A 8 -4.70 12.27 -10.80
N GLY A 9 -4.74 12.58 -9.54
CA GLY A 9 -5.35 13.80 -9.04
C GLY A 9 -4.33 14.92 -9.04
N LEU A 10 -4.11 15.57 -10.17
CA LEU A 10 -3.50 16.90 -10.18
C LEU A 10 -4.50 17.85 -9.51
N GLY A 11 -4.29 18.18 -8.24
CA GLY A 11 -5.00 19.27 -7.57
C GLY A 11 -5.94 18.89 -6.41
N ASP A 12 -6.22 17.63 -6.14
CA ASP A 12 -7.03 17.27 -4.96
C ASP A 12 -6.16 17.01 -3.74
N VAL A 13 -6.40 17.77 -2.67
CA VAL A 13 -5.68 17.71 -1.38
C VAL A 13 -5.87 16.34 -0.68
N TYR A 14 -6.78 15.49 -1.18
CA TYR A 14 -7.11 14.17 -0.67
C TYR A 14 -6.84 13.06 -1.70
N LYS A 15 -5.60 12.96 -2.18
CA LYS A 15 -5.18 11.86 -3.05
C LYS A 15 -5.29 10.53 -2.29
N ARG A 16 -6.29 9.72 -2.64
CA ARG A 16 -6.42 8.37 -2.11
C ARG A 16 -5.39 7.47 -2.78
N GLN A 17 -4.44 6.91 -2.03
CA GLN A 17 -3.46 5.93 -2.50
C GLN A 17 -3.97 4.51 -2.19
N PRO A 18 -4.63 3.83 -3.14
CA PRO A 18 -5.12 2.48 -2.91
C PRO A 18 -4.00 1.51 -2.55
N VAL A 19 -4.27 0.70 -1.52
CA VAL A 19 -3.37 -0.35 -1.05
C VAL A 19 -3.61 -1.62 -1.85
N GLN A 20 -2.57 -2.07 -2.56
CA GLN A 20 -2.56 -3.34 -3.27
C GLN A 20 -1.87 -4.42 -2.46
N SER A 21 -2.39 -5.66 -2.49
CA SER A 21 -1.68 -6.85 -2.07
C SER A 21 -1.65 -7.90 -3.19
N MET A 22 -0.95 -9.00 -2.97
CA MET A 22 -0.73 -10.04 -3.98
C MET A 22 -1.04 -11.41 -3.39
N LEU A 23 -1.79 -12.22 -4.14
CA LEU A 23 -2.03 -13.61 -3.78
C LEU A 23 -0.72 -14.40 -3.86
N ASN A 24 -0.52 -15.30 -2.91
CA ASN A 24 0.67 -16.15 -2.80
C ASN A 24 0.34 -17.67 -2.84
N ILE A 25 -0.91 -18.01 -3.09
CA ILE A 25 -1.34 -19.38 -3.35
C ILE A 25 -0.90 -19.80 -4.76
N PRO A 26 -0.58 -21.08 -5.03
CA PRO A 26 -0.26 -21.55 -6.37
C PRO A 26 -1.31 -21.11 -7.39
N ALA A 27 -0.85 -20.62 -8.55
CA ALA A 27 -1.71 -19.93 -9.52
C ALA A 27 -2.83 -20.82 -10.10
N GLU A 28 -2.66 -22.13 -10.04
CA GLU A 28 -3.61 -23.15 -10.51
C GLU A 28 -4.67 -23.53 -9.44
N ASP A 29 -4.43 -23.22 -8.16
CA ASP A 29 -5.39 -23.47 -7.08
C ASP A 29 -6.44 -22.33 -7.03
N ALA A 30 -7.50 -22.47 -7.81
CA ALA A 30 -8.55 -21.47 -7.90
C ALA A 30 -9.30 -21.27 -6.58
N GLU A 31 -9.59 -22.36 -5.83
CA GLU A 31 -10.34 -22.29 -4.58
C GLU A 31 -9.52 -21.57 -3.48
N GLY A 32 -8.25 -21.95 -3.33
CA GLY A 32 -7.34 -21.31 -2.38
C GLY A 32 -7.14 -19.83 -2.69
N ASN A 33 -6.96 -19.45 -3.97
CA ASN A 33 -6.82 -18.05 -4.37
C ASN A 33 -8.10 -17.24 -4.14
N VAL A 34 -9.29 -17.80 -4.39
CA VAL A 34 -10.58 -17.15 -4.09
C VAL A 34 -10.71 -16.89 -2.59
N LYS A 35 -10.42 -17.89 -1.76
CA LYS A 35 -10.47 -17.75 -0.30
C LYS A 35 -9.54 -16.65 0.18
N GLN A 36 -8.27 -16.66 -0.25
CA GLN A 36 -7.29 -15.64 0.14
C GLN A 36 -7.70 -14.24 -0.37
N ALA A 37 -8.25 -14.14 -1.58
CA ALA A 37 -8.73 -12.88 -2.14
C ALA A 37 -9.87 -12.27 -1.29
N LEU A 38 -10.80 -13.09 -0.81
CA LEU A 38 -11.88 -12.65 0.08
C LEU A 38 -11.34 -12.23 1.46
N GLU A 39 -10.35 -12.94 2.00
CA GLU A 39 -9.67 -12.57 3.24
C GLU A 39 -8.96 -11.21 3.11
N LEU A 40 -8.24 -10.98 2.01
CA LEU A 40 -7.61 -9.70 1.70
C LEU A 40 -8.63 -8.58 1.54
N GLN A 41 -9.72 -8.81 0.81
CA GLN A 41 -10.80 -7.82 0.67
C GLN A 41 -11.41 -7.47 2.03
N LYS A 42 -11.66 -8.47 2.90
CA LYS A 42 -12.15 -8.27 4.26
C LYS A 42 -11.16 -7.48 5.12
N ALA A 43 -9.86 -7.68 4.92
CA ALA A 43 -8.81 -6.91 5.60
C ALA A 43 -8.68 -5.46 5.09
N GLY A 44 -9.47 -5.08 4.09
CA GLY A 44 -9.49 -3.73 3.53
C GLY A 44 -8.59 -3.54 2.30
N CYS A 45 -8.00 -4.61 1.74
CA CYS A 45 -7.26 -4.52 0.49
C CYS A 45 -8.13 -3.88 -0.60
N GLU A 46 -7.55 -2.96 -1.34
CA GLU A 46 -8.30 -2.17 -2.35
C GLU A 46 -7.99 -2.62 -3.79
N ILE A 47 -6.89 -3.35 -4.00
CA ILE A 47 -6.51 -3.92 -5.29
C ILE A 47 -5.84 -5.28 -5.04
N ILE A 48 -6.30 -6.32 -5.70
CA ILE A 48 -5.67 -7.65 -5.66
C ILE A 48 -4.83 -7.85 -6.93
N ARG A 49 -3.67 -8.47 -6.77
CA ARG A 49 -2.83 -8.93 -7.88
C ARG A 49 -2.60 -10.43 -7.77
N LEU A 50 -2.71 -11.15 -8.88
CA LEU A 50 -2.29 -12.54 -8.96
C LEU A 50 -1.36 -12.76 -10.16
N THR A 51 -0.45 -13.73 -10.02
CA THR A 51 0.43 -14.16 -11.10
C THR A 51 -0.34 -15.04 -12.08
N VAL A 52 -0.17 -14.77 -13.40
CA VAL A 52 -0.78 -15.56 -14.47
C VAL A 52 0.33 -16.09 -15.39
N PRO A 53 1.01 -17.17 -14.99
CA PRO A 53 2.12 -17.74 -15.74
C PRO A 53 1.67 -18.57 -16.95
N ASN A 54 0.44 -19.06 -16.95
CA ASN A 54 -0.13 -19.96 -17.96
C ASN A 54 -1.66 -19.80 -18.07
N LYS A 55 -2.27 -20.53 -19.01
CA LYS A 55 -3.71 -20.47 -19.25
C LYS A 55 -4.58 -21.00 -18.12
N GLU A 56 -4.07 -21.94 -17.31
CA GLU A 56 -4.81 -22.48 -16.17
C GLU A 56 -5.00 -21.38 -15.11
N ALA A 57 -3.99 -20.58 -14.88
CA ALA A 57 -4.06 -19.42 -13.99
C ALA A 57 -5.07 -18.33 -14.46
N VAL A 58 -5.38 -18.28 -15.76
CA VAL A 58 -6.46 -17.40 -16.26
C VAL A 58 -7.82 -17.82 -15.71
N LYS A 59 -8.08 -19.13 -15.55
CA LYS A 59 -9.32 -19.63 -14.94
C LYS A 59 -9.41 -19.23 -13.47
N THR A 60 -8.27 -19.30 -12.75
CA THR A 60 -8.17 -18.79 -11.38
C THR A 60 -8.47 -17.30 -11.30
N LEU A 61 -7.93 -16.49 -12.23
CA LEU A 61 -8.25 -15.07 -12.30
C LEU A 61 -9.75 -14.84 -12.49
N ALA A 62 -10.39 -15.57 -13.40
CA ALA A 62 -11.84 -15.47 -13.63
C ALA A 62 -12.65 -15.82 -12.37
N ALA A 63 -12.26 -16.91 -11.66
CA ALA A 63 -12.91 -17.32 -10.43
C ALA A 63 -12.76 -16.28 -9.30
N VAL A 64 -11.56 -15.71 -9.14
CA VAL A 64 -11.34 -14.62 -8.17
C VAL A 64 -12.19 -13.40 -8.55
N LYS A 65 -12.18 -13.00 -9.82
CA LYS A 65 -12.92 -11.83 -10.31
C LYS A 65 -14.42 -11.95 -10.11
N GLU A 66 -14.97 -13.15 -10.19
CA GLU A 66 -16.41 -13.41 -9.93
C GLU A 66 -16.77 -13.19 -8.45
N LYS A 67 -15.86 -13.45 -7.52
CA LYS A 67 -16.14 -13.45 -6.07
C LYS A 67 -15.77 -12.18 -5.35
N VAL A 68 -14.81 -11.40 -5.86
CA VAL A 68 -14.39 -10.15 -5.21
C VAL A 68 -15.02 -8.93 -5.91
N SER A 69 -15.26 -7.87 -5.14
CA SER A 69 -15.77 -6.60 -5.66
C SER A 69 -14.68 -5.56 -5.96
N ILE A 70 -13.46 -5.84 -5.54
CA ILE A 70 -12.30 -4.95 -5.75
C ILE A 70 -11.55 -5.31 -7.04
N PRO A 71 -10.79 -4.36 -7.64
CA PRO A 71 -10.04 -4.59 -8.86
C PRO A 71 -9.02 -5.71 -8.77
N VAL A 72 -8.91 -6.49 -9.84
CA VAL A 72 -7.96 -7.61 -9.97
C VAL A 72 -6.95 -7.33 -11.07
N VAL A 73 -5.67 -7.41 -10.72
CA VAL A 73 -4.52 -7.18 -11.61
C VAL A 73 -3.92 -8.53 -12.03
N ALA A 74 -3.88 -8.80 -13.32
CA ALA A 74 -3.17 -9.95 -13.88
C ALA A 74 -1.69 -9.62 -14.07
N ASP A 75 -0.82 -10.43 -13.46
CA ASP A 75 0.63 -10.28 -13.55
C ASP A 75 1.21 -11.27 -14.57
N ILE A 76 1.53 -10.77 -15.75
CA ILE A 76 2.02 -11.54 -16.88
C ILE A 76 3.53 -11.28 -17.06
N HIS A 77 4.31 -12.36 -17.15
CA HIS A 77 5.76 -12.21 -17.27
C HIS A 77 6.26 -12.30 -18.72
N PHE A 78 5.79 -13.29 -19.50
CA PHE A 78 6.37 -13.58 -20.83
C PHE A 78 5.31 -13.86 -21.91
N ASP A 79 4.25 -14.61 -21.62
CA ASP A 79 3.30 -15.03 -22.64
C ASP A 79 2.18 -13.99 -22.84
N TYR A 80 2.25 -13.26 -23.97
CA TYR A 80 1.25 -12.27 -24.36
C TYR A 80 -0.17 -12.87 -24.49
N ARG A 81 -0.29 -14.18 -24.79
CA ARG A 81 -1.60 -14.85 -24.88
C ARG A 81 -2.29 -14.90 -23.54
N CYS A 82 -1.53 -15.10 -22.45
CA CYS A 82 -2.08 -15.01 -21.11
C CYS A 82 -2.59 -13.58 -20.79
N ALA A 83 -1.95 -12.54 -21.34
CA ALA A 83 -2.46 -11.18 -21.24
C ALA A 83 -3.81 -11.01 -21.95
N LEU A 84 -3.90 -11.48 -23.20
CA LEU A 84 -5.15 -11.42 -23.99
C LEU A 84 -6.29 -12.19 -23.32
N GLU A 85 -6.02 -13.40 -22.86
CA GLU A 85 -7.00 -14.25 -22.17
C GLU A 85 -7.41 -13.63 -20.81
N SER A 86 -6.48 -12.99 -20.08
CA SER A 86 -6.80 -12.28 -18.83
C SER A 86 -7.69 -11.05 -19.06
N VAL A 87 -7.46 -10.31 -20.14
CA VAL A 87 -8.36 -9.21 -20.59
C VAL A 87 -9.76 -9.75 -20.90
N ALA A 88 -9.85 -10.88 -21.60
CA ALA A 88 -11.12 -11.53 -21.92
C ALA A 88 -11.84 -12.04 -20.65
N ALA A 89 -11.08 -12.56 -19.67
CA ALA A 89 -11.57 -13.05 -18.39
C ALA A 89 -11.98 -11.95 -17.40
N GLY A 90 -11.80 -10.67 -17.76
CA GLY A 90 -12.28 -9.53 -16.97
C GLY A 90 -11.26 -8.96 -15.98
N ALA A 91 -9.96 -9.14 -16.21
CA ALA A 91 -8.94 -8.41 -15.45
C ALA A 91 -9.17 -6.90 -15.54
N ASP A 92 -8.96 -6.18 -14.44
CA ASP A 92 -9.12 -4.72 -14.40
C ASP A 92 -7.81 -3.98 -14.73
N LYS A 93 -6.67 -4.66 -14.67
CA LYS A 93 -5.36 -4.15 -15.06
C LYS A 93 -4.45 -5.29 -15.49
N ILE A 94 -3.63 -5.05 -16.48
CA ILE A 94 -2.56 -5.98 -16.87
C ILE A 94 -1.21 -5.43 -16.39
N ARG A 95 -0.40 -6.27 -15.75
CA ARG A 95 0.99 -5.93 -15.44
C ARG A 95 1.91 -6.73 -16.36
N ILE A 96 2.68 -6.04 -17.16
CA ILE A 96 3.69 -6.59 -18.08
C ILE A 96 4.92 -5.69 -18.13
N ASN A 97 6.01 -6.23 -18.69
CA ASN A 97 7.06 -5.44 -19.31
C ASN A 97 7.01 -5.69 -20.81
N PRO A 98 6.61 -4.70 -21.63
CA PRO A 98 6.40 -4.90 -23.07
C PRO A 98 7.59 -5.53 -23.78
N GLY A 99 8.82 -5.17 -23.41
CA GLY A 99 10.03 -5.77 -23.98
C GLY A 99 10.20 -7.27 -23.69
N ASN A 100 9.53 -7.82 -22.67
CA ASN A 100 9.63 -9.23 -22.31
C ASN A 100 8.60 -10.12 -23.03
N ILE A 101 7.53 -9.54 -23.60
CA ILE A 101 6.47 -10.31 -24.27
C ILE A 101 6.73 -10.53 -25.75
N GLY A 102 7.79 -9.94 -26.30
CA GLY A 102 8.35 -10.26 -27.63
C GLY A 102 8.18 -9.16 -28.67
N SER A 103 7.78 -9.53 -29.90
CA SER A 103 7.74 -8.61 -31.04
C SER A 103 6.68 -7.52 -30.92
N ASP A 104 6.87 -6.45 -31.69
CA ASP A 104 5.95 -5.33 -31.81
C ASP A 104 4.47 -5.75 -32.05
N ASP A 105 4.26 -6.78 -32.87
CA ASP A 105 2.89 -7.30 -33.12
C ASP A 105 2.22 -7.85 -31.87
N ARG A 106 3.00 -8.48 -30.98
CA ARG A 106 2.49 -9.00 -29.71
C ARG A 106 2.18 -7.87 -28.71
N VAL A 107 3.08 -6.87 -28.64
CA VAL A 107 2.85 -5.66 -27.82
C VAL A 107 1.60 -4.94 -28.31
N LYS A 108 1.46 -4.76 -29.65
CA LYS A 108 0.28 -4.16 -30.28
C LYS A 108 -0.99 -4.94 -29.95
N ALA A 109 -0.98 -6.26 -30.05
CA ALA A 109 -2.14 -7.09 -29.76
C ALA A 109 -2.62 -6.90 -28.30
N VAL A 110 -1.69 -6.83 -27.33
CA VAL A 110 -2.05 -6.59 -25.93
C VAL A 110 -2.57 -5.16 -25.73
N ALA A 111 -1.93 -4.16 -26.34
CA ALA A 111 -2.37 -2.76 -26.26
C ALA A 111 -3.79 -2.60 -26.84
N ASP A 112 -4.07 -3.20 -28.01
CA ASP A 112 -5.38 -3.14 -28.67
C ASP A 112 -6.46 -3.83 -27.82
N ALA A 113 -6.17 -5.00 -27.25
CA ALA A 113 -7.09 -5.72 -26.38
C ALA A 113 -7.41 -4.92 -25.10
N CYS A 114 -6.40 -4.32 -24.48
CA CYS A 114 -6.57 -3.47 -23.29
C CYS A 114 -7.36 -2.20 -23.63
N ARG A 115 -7.07 -1.55 -24.77
CA ARG A 115 -7.80 -0.37 -25.24
C ARG A 115 -9.28 -0.67 -25.46
N ALA A 116 -9.60 -1.79 -26.12
CA ALA A 116 -10.98 -2.19 -26.40
C ALA A 116 -11.83 -2.40 -25.12
N LYS A 117 -11.20 -2.68 -23.99
CA LYS A 117 -11.86 -2.88 -22.70
C LYS A 117 -11.59 -1.76 -21.69
N ASN A 118 -10.89 -0.70 -22.08
CA ASN A 118 -10.44 0.39 -21.20
C ASN A 118 -9.65 -0.12 -19.98
N ILE A 119 -8.77 -1.07 -20.18
CA ILE A 119 -7.92 -1.68 -19.13
C ILE A 119 -6.54 -1.05 -19.18
N PRO A 120 -6.03 -0.45 -18.08
CA PRO A 120 -4.69 0.11 -18.04
C PRO A 120 -3.61 -0.99 -18.00
N ILE A 121 -2.43 -0.65 -18.52
CA ILE A 121 -1.25 -1.51 -18.45
C ILE A 121 -0.28 -0.92 -17.42
N ARG A 122 0.20 -1.76 -16.48
CA ARG A 122 1.29 -1.39 -15.58
C ARG A 122 2.60 -1.99 -16.03
N ILE A 123 3.57 -1.13 -16.29
CA ILE A 123 4.96 -1.46 -16.48
C ILE A 123 5.60 -1.68 -15.11
N GLY A 124 6.34 -2.78 -14.96
CA GLY A 124 6.97 -3.14 -13.68
C GLY A 124 8.46 -3.40 -13.83
N VAL A 125 9.28 -2.37 -13.77
CA VAL A 125 10.74 -2.47 -13.78
C VAL A 125 11.24 -2.91 -12.40
N ASN A 126 12.17 -3.86 -12.40
CA ASN A 126 12.86 -4.32 -11.20
C ASN A 126 14.38 -4.22 -11.40
N SER A 127 15.10 -3.83 -10.37
CA SER A 127 16.56 -3.72 -10.40
C SER A 127 17.28 -5.04 -10.80
N GLY A 128 16.68 -6.19 -10.48
CA GLY A 128 17.24 -7.50 -10.82
C GLY A 128 16.91 -8.01 -12.22
N SER A 129 16.15 -7.25 -13.04
CA SER A 129 15.71 -7.71 -14.37
C SER A 129 15.75 -6.61 -15.43
N LEU A 130 16.75 -5.72 -15.33
CA LEU A 130 17.02 -4.72 -16.36
C LEU A 130 17.46 -5.35 -17.68
N GLU A 131 17.18 -4.68 -18.78
CA GLU A 131 17.64 -5.03 -20.12
C GLU A 131 19.18 -5.04 -20.17
N LYS A 132 19.75 -6.02 -20.90
CA LYS A 132 21.21 -6.20 -20.99
C LYS A 132 21.93 -4.97 -21.50
N ASP A 133 21.34 -4.28 -22.47
CA ASP A 133 21.95 -3.10 -23.09
C ASP A 133 21.95 -1.90 -22.12
N ILE A 134 20.85 -1.72 -21.35
CA ILE A 134 20.76 -0.69 -20.32
C ILE A 134 21.76 -1.00 -19.19
N LEU A 135 21.82 -2.27 -18.76
CA LEU A 135 22.76 -2.68 -17.73
C LEU A 135 24.23 -2.50 -18.20
N ALA A 136 24.53 -2.81 -19.46
CA ALA A 136 25.86 -2.59 -20.04
C ALA A 136 26.22 -1.10 -20.11
N LYS A 137 25.25 -0.23 -20.41
CA LYS A 137 25.43 1.23 -20.47
C LYS A 137 25.75 1.85 -19.13
N TYR A 138 25.05 1.41 -18.06
CA TYR A 138 25.18 2.02 -16.74
C TYR A 138 26.06 1.23 -15.75
N GLY A 139 26.45 0.01 -16.09
CA GLY A 139 27.28 -0.87 -15.26
C GLY A 139 26.59 -1.46 -14.03
N ALA A 140 25.45 -0.87 -13.60
CA ALA A 140 24.67 -1.29 -12.43
C ALA A 140 23.22 -0.81 -12.56
N PRO A 141 22.28 -1.34 -11.76
CA PRO A 141 20.89 -0.87 -11.72
C PRO A 141 20.77 0.49 -10.99
N THR A 142 21.37 1.51 -11.56
CA THR A 142 21.32 2.88 -11.06
C THR A 142 19.89 3.48 -11.19
N PRO A 143 19.57 4.58 -10.48
CA PRO A 143 18.32 5.30 -10.68
C PRO A 143 18.08 5.68 -12.15
N ASP A 144 19.13 6.07 -12.87
CA ASP A 144 19.06 6.43 -14.28
C ASP A 144 18.73 5.22 -15.17
N ALA A 145 19.37 4.09 -14.92
CA ALA A 145 19.10 2.85 -15.64
C ALA A 145 17.66 2.39 -15.45
N LEU A 146 17.13 2.49 -14.22
CA LEU A 146 15.74 2.13 -13.90
C LEU A 146 14.74 3.05 -14.58
N CYS A 147 15.01 4.36 -14.62
CA CYS A 147 14.16 5.32 -15.33
C CYS A 147 14.19 5.11 -16.83
N GLU A 148 15.37 4.88 -17.42
CA GLU A 148 15.50 4.61 -18.87
C GLU A 148 14.74 3.34 -19.26
N SER A 149 14.85 2.27 -18.47
CA SER A 149 14.08 1.04 -18.69
C SER A 149 12.57 1.28 -18.63
N ALA A 150 12.10 2.05 -17.63
CA ALA A 150 10.68 2.37 -17.49
C ALA A 150 10.16 3.16 -18.70
N LEU A 151 10.87 4.18 -19.14
CA LEU A 151 10.51 4.99 -20.32
C LEU A 151 10.63 4.21 -21.63
N TYR A 152 11.62 3.35 -21.76
CA TYR A 152 11.73 2.43 -22.90
C TYR A 152 10.47 1.56 -23.03
N HIS A 153 10.03 0.93 -21.95
CA HIS A 153 8.83 0.12 -21.97
C HIS A 153 7.55 0.95 -22.21
N ALA A 154 7.49 2.18 -21.71
CA ALA A 154 6.37 3.09 -22.00
C ALA A 154 6.33 3.44 -23.48
N GLY A 155 7.47 3.79 -24.07
CA GLY A 155 7.60 4.09 -25.50
C GLY A 155 7.19 2.94 -26.43
N LEU A 156 7.37 1.68 -26.01
CA LEU A 156 6.85 0.53 -26.75
C LEU A 156 5.32 0.47 -26.82
N LEU A 157 4.62 0.96 -25.79
CA LEU A 157 3.16 1.06 -25.80
C LEU A 157 2.70 2.33 -26.52
N GLU A 158 3.36 3.45 -26.32
CA GLU A 158 3.08 4.73 -26.98
C GLU A 158 3.21 4.62 -28.51
N LYS A 159 4.12 3.79 -29.01
CA LYS A 159 4.26 3.46 -30.44
C LYS A 159 2.97 2.96 -31.07
N PHE A 160 2.07 2.37 -30.27
CA PHE A 160 0.75 1.89 -30.68
C PHE A 160 -0.38 2.78 -30.15
N ASP A 161 -0.10 4.05 -29.84
CA ASP A 161 -1.08 5.00 -29.33
C ASP A 161 -1.80 4.52 -28.05
N PHE A 162 -1.04 3.87 -27.15
CA PHE A 162 -1.56 3.39 -25.85
C PHE A 162 -0.95 4.19 -24.71
N HIS A 163 -1.78 4.98 -24.01
CA HIS A 163 -1.36 5.91 -22.97
C HIS A 163 -1.94 5.63 -21.58
N ASP A 164 -2.84 4.66 -21.45
CA ASP A 164 -3.35 4.22 -20.13
C ASP A 164 -2.30 3.40 -19.37
N ILE A 165 -1.16 4.02 -19.09
CA ILE A 165 0.04 3.40 -18.52
C ILE A 165 0.18 3.77 -17.05
N VAL A 166 0.63 2.81 -16.24
CA VAL A 166 1.11 3.00 -14.86
C VAL A 166 2.55 2.52 -14.78
N ILE A 167 3.42 3.27 -14.13
CA ILE A 167 4.83 2.88 -13.96
C ILE A 167 5.08 2.40 -12.53
N SER A 168 5.83 1.30 -12.41
CA SER A 168 6.34 0.80 -11.14
C SER A 168 7.82 0.49 -11.28
N ILE A 169 8.63 1.15 -10.46
CA ILE A 169 10.09 0.91 -10.36
C ILE A 169 10.38 0.31 -8.99
N LYS A 170 10.99 -0.87 -8.96
CA LYS A 170 11.25 -1.58 -7.71
C LYS A 170 12.73 -1.91 -7.54
N SER A 171 13.24 -1.64 -6.36
CA SER A 171 14.56 -2.07 -5.90
C SER A 171 14.44 -2.54 -4.45
N SER A 172 15.33 -3.44 -4.04
CA SER A 172 15.55 -3.83 -2.64
C SER A 172 16.39 -2.80 -1.87
N ASP A 173 17.11 -1.95 -2.63
CA ASP A 173 17.84 -0.80 -2.09
C ASP A 173 16.94 0.43 -2.06
N VAL A 174 16.59 0.87 -0.86
CA VAL A 174 15.63 1.97 -0.65
C VAL A 174 16.14 3.30 -1.22
N PRO A 175 17.38 3.73 -0.99
CA PRO A 175 17.92 4.96 -1.59
C PRO A 175 17.84 4.98 -3.12
N THR A 176 18.21 3.90 -3.78
CA THR A 176 18.11 3.76 -5.24
C THR A 176 16.67 3.85 -5.71
N MET A 177 15.73 3.17 -5.05
CA MET A 177 14.31 3.21 -5.38
C MET A 177 13.76 4.63 -5.24
N VAL A 178 13.99 5.29 -4.10
CA VAL A 178 13.51 6.65 -3.85
C VAL A 178 14.06 7.64 -4.88
N SER A 179 15.36 7.56 -5.17
CA SER A 179 16.00 8.42 -6.18
C SER A 179 15.41 8.19 -7.58
N ALA A 180 15.15 6.93 -7.96
CA ALA A 180 14.53 6.60 -9.24
C ALA A 180 13.09 7.16 -9.35
N TYR A 181 12.28 7.04 -8.29
CA TYR A 181 10.91 7.59 -8.31
C TYR A 181 10.89 9.12 -8.33
N ARG A 182 11.77 9.79 -7.58
CA ARG A 182 11.90 11.25 -7.65
C ARG A 182 12.28 11.71 -9.06
N LYS A 183 13.16 10.97 -9.71
CA LYS A 183 13.59 11.28 -11.06
C LYS A 183 12.48 11.01 -12.08
N ILE A 184 11.86 9.83 -12.10
CA ILE A 184 10.82 9.49 -13.08
C ILE A 184 9.59 10.42 -12.97
N ALA A 185 9.28 10.89 -11.76
CA ALA A 185 8.18 11.83 -11.53
C ALA A 185 8.38 13.18 -12.23
N THR A 186 9.63 13.54 -12.58
CA THR A 186 9.94 14.75 -13.36
C THR A 186 10.05 14.50 -14.86
N MET A 187 10.08 13.22 -15.29
CA MET A 187 10.31 12.83 -16.68
C MET A 187 9.05 12.42 -17.43
N CYS A 188 8.00 12.02 -16.70
CA CYS A 188 6.73 11.61 -17.31
C CYS A 188 5.56 11.91 -16.37
N ASP A 189 4.39 11.94 -16.98
CA ASP A 189 3.13 12.18 -16.28
C ASP A 189 2.32 10.91 -15.95
N TYR A 190 2.88 9.72 -16.09
CA TYR A 190 2.19 8.47 -15.78
C TYR A 190 2.02 8.25 -14.27
N PRO A 191 0.86 7.72 -13.82
CA PRO A 191 0.68 7.32 -12.43
C PRO A 191 1.75 6.34 -11.96
N LEU A 192 2.18 6.49 -10.70
CA LEU A 192 3.28 5.74 -10.12
C LEU A 192 2.78 4.76 -9.05
N HIS A 193 3.14 3.48 -9.20
CA HIS A 193 2.86 2.43 -8.22
C HIS A 193 4.09 2.16 -7.36
N LEU A 194 4.04 2.58 -6.10
CA LEU A 194 5.18 2.48 -5.18
C LEU A 194 5.29 1.11 -4.52
N GLY A 195 6.50 0.68 -4.24
CA GLY A 195 6.77 -0.52 -3.44
C GLY A 195 8.24 -0.89 -3.43
N VAL A 196 8.74 -1.31 -2.28
CA VAL A 196 10.06 -1.93 -2.13
C VAL A 196 9.94 -3.41 -2.49
N THR A 197 10.81 -3.93 -3.35
CA THR A 197 10.87 -5.37 -3.64
C THR A 197 11.86 -6.06 -2.70
N GLU A 198 11.64 -7.34 -2.40
CA GLU A 198 12.56 -8.12 -1.55
C GLU A 198 12.91 -7.37 -0.25
N ALA A 199 11.90 -6.73 0.34
CA ALA A 199 12.11 -5.88 1.53
C ALA A 199 12.59 -6.70 2.74
N GLY A 200 12.31 -8.00 2.76
CA GLY A 200 12.76 -8.93 3.80
C GLY A 200 11.66 -9.35 4.75
N THR A 201 12.09 -9.83 5.94
CA THR A 201 11.18 -10.29 6.99
C THR A 201 10.30 -9.14 7.51
N ARG A 202 9.23 -9.51 8.24
CA ARG A 202 8.23 -8.58 8.81
C ARG A 202 8.85 -7.29 9.34
N ARG A 203 9.85 -7.39 10.25
CA ARG A 203 10.46 -6.20 10.89
C ARG A 203 11.19 -5.31 9.89
N MET A 204 12.19 -5.84 9.18
CA MET A 204 13.00 -5.03 8.27
C MET A 204 12.24 -4.65 7.00
N GLY A 205 11.35 -5.52 6.53
CA GLY A 205 10.48 -5.22 5.39
C GLY A 205 9.54 -4.05 5.67
N LEU A 206 8.97 -3.97 6.89
CA LEU A 206 8.15 -2.84 7.30
C LEU A 206 8.97 -1.54 7.38
N ILE A 207 10.16 -1.58 8.00
CA ILE A 207 11.04 -0.41 8.11
C ILE A 207 11.45 0.10 6.72
N LYS A 208 11.90 -0.79 5.83
CA LYS A 208 12.27 -0.42 4.45
C LYS A 208 11.08 0.15 3.67
N SER A 209 9.91 -0.48 3.80
CA SER A 209 8.70 -0.01 3.12
C SER A 209 8.24 1.34 3.65
N ALA A 210 8.25 1.53 4.97
CA ALA A 210 7.91 2.81 5.60
C ALA A 210 8.88 3.93 5.16
N ALA A 211 10.18 3.66 5.17
CA ALA A 211 11.19 4.62 4.72
C ALA A 211 11.05 4.94 3.23
N GLY A 212 10.91 3.92 2.38
CA GLY A 212 10.87 4.10 0.92
C GLY A 212 9.54 4.67 0.42
N ILE A 213 8.42 4.06 0.79
CA ILE A 213 7.09 4.52 0.37
C ILE A 213 6.74 5.83 1.08
N GLY A 214 6.98 5.93 2.40
CA GLY A 214 6.63 7.10 3.19
C GLY A 214 7.35 8.37 2.72
N SER A 215 8.65 8.31 2.41
CA SER A 215 9.40 9.47 1.91
C SER A 215 8.83 9.98 0.58
N LEU A 216 8.47 9.08 -0.35
CA LEU A 216 7.89 9.46 -1.64
C LEU A 216 6.49 10.04 -1.48
N LEU A 217 5.69 9.49 -0.60
CA LEU A 217 4.35 10.03 -0.32
C LEU A 217 4.42 11.44 0.29
N MET A 218 5.39 11.71 1.16
CA MET A 218 5.62 13.06 1.70
C MET A 218 6.09 14.05 0.64
N ASP A 219 6.75 13.59 -0.42
CA ASP A 219 7.09 14.40 -1.60
C ASP A 219 5.90 14.57 -2.57
N GLY A 220 4.72 14.01 -2.26
CA GLY A 220 3.55 14.01 -3.15
C GLY A 220 3.64 13.03 -4.33
N ILE A 221 4.60 12.09 -4.28
CA ILE A 221 4.86 11.10 -5.33
C ILE A 221 4.18 9.78 -4.96
N GLY A 222 3.41 9.20 -5.88
CA GLY A 222 2.78 7.90 -5.75
C GLY A 222 1.26 7.93 -5.79
N ASP A 223 0.68 7.03 -6.55
CA ASP A 223 -0.75 6.94 -6.81
C ASP A 223 -1.38 5.64 -6.27
N THR A 224 -0.60 4.57 -6.20
CA THR A 224 -0.97 3.31 -5.54
C THR A 224 0.25 2.74 -4.83
N ILE A 225 0.03 1.96 -3.78
CA ILE A 225 1.13 1.39 -2.99
C ILE A 225 1.00 -0.12 -2.80
N ARG A 226 2.13 -0.80 -2.67
CA ARG A 226 2.20 -2.18 -2.19
C ARG A 226 3.39 -2.37 -1.25
N VAL A 227 3.11 -2.80 -0.04
CA VAL A 227 4.12 -3.33 0.88
C VAL A 227 4.40 -4.79 0.50
N SER A 228 5.66 -5.22 0.54
CA SER A 228 6.07 -6.60 0.27
C SER A 228 6.82 -7.14 1.47
N LEU A 229 6.26 -8.16 2.11
CA LEU A 229 6.83 -8.80 3.30
C LEU A 229 6.98 -10.30 3.07
N THR A 230 7.98 -10.91 3.71
CA THR A 230 8.00 -12.36 3.90
C THR A 230 7.10 -12.70 5.09
N ALA A 231 5.78 -12.55 4.90
CA ALA A 231 4.72 -12.72 5.89
C ALA A 231 3.38 -12.98 5.19
N ASP A 232 2.29 -13.13 5.97
CA ASP A 232 0.93 -13.24 5.45
C ASP A 232 0.56 -11.96 4.67
N PRO A 233 -0.05 -12.07 3.46
CA PRO A 233 -0.46 -10.91 2.67
C PRO A 233 -1.44 -9.96 3.38
N VAL A 234 -2.21 -10.41 4.36
CA VAL A 234 -3.06 -9.56 5.20
C VAL A 234 -2.22 -8.56 6.01
N GLU A 235 -1.01 -8.97 6.44
CA GLU A 235 -0.10 -8.06 7.13
C GLU A 235 0.46 -6.98 6.20
N GLU A 236 0.65 -7.28 4.91
CA GLU A 236 1.06 -6.29 3.90
C GLU A 236 0.01 -5.18 3.75
N VAL A 237 -1.28 -5.55 3.79
CA VAL A 237 -2.41 -4.61 3.73
C VAL A 237 -2.41 -3.70 4.95
N SER A 238 -2.30 -4.26 6.15
CA SER A 238 -2.24 -3.49 7.40
C SER A 238 -1.07 -2.52 7.39
N ALA A 239 0.13 -3.00 7.03
CA ALA A 239 1.34 -2.19 6.94
C ALA A 239 1.19 -1.04 5.91
N GLY A 240 0.52 -1.29 4.78
CA GLY A 240 0.22 -0.25 3.79
C GLY A 240 -0.64 0.87 4.38
N PHE A 241 -1.69 0.53 5.10
CA PHE A 241 -2.52 1.53 5.78
C PHE A 241 -1.78 2.25 6.92
N ASP A 242 -0.93 1.55 7.66
CA ASP A 242 -0.16 2.18 8.74
C ASP A 242 0.85 3.19 8.19
N ILE A 243 1.47 2.93 7.04
CA ILE A 243 2.30 3.91 6.34
C ILE A 243 1.47 5.13 5.94
N LEU A 244 0.27 4.94 5.34
CA LEU A 244 -0.60 6.05 4.94
C LEU A 244 -1.07 6.90 6.12
N LYS A 245 -1.31 6.27 7.28
CA LYS A 245 -1.62 6.97 8.54
C LYS A 245 -0.41 7.75 9.05
N ALA A 246 0.76 7.11 9.07
CA ALA A 246 1.98 7.71 9.59
C ALA A 246 2.42 8.98 8.83
N VAL A 247 2.08 9.08 7.53
CA VAL A 247 2.34 10.26 6.70
C VAL A 247 1.11 11.17 6.50
N ASP A 248 0.09 11.02 7.33
CA ASP A 248 -1.12 11.85 7.40
C ASP A 248 -1.95 11.92 6.09
N ILE A 249 -1.85 10.87 5.26
CA ILE A 249 -2.67 10.74 4.06
C ILE A 249 -4.02 10.10 4.39
N LYS A 250 -4.04 9.06 5.23
CA LYS A 250 -5.27 8.40 5.67
C LYS A 250 -5.74 9.03 6.98
N LYS A 251 -6.75 9.89 6.90
CA LYS A 251 -7.29 10.69 8.02
C LYS A 251 -8.62 10.17 8.57
N ASP A 252 -9.27 9.23 7.92
CA ASP A 252 -10.55 8.65 8.30
C ASP A 252 -10.45 7.53 9.35
N CYS A 253 -9.48 7.63 10.25
CA CYS A 253 -9.21 6.64 11.29
C CYS A 253 -8.51 7.29 12.50
N PRO A 254 -8.60 6.67 13.70
CA PRO A 254 -7.92 7.17 14.88
C PRO A 254 -6.41 7.25 14.71
N GLN A 255 -5.84 8.36 15.14
CA GLN A 255 -4.40 8.52 15.35
C GLN A 255 -4.09 8.36 16.84
N ILE A 256 -3.19 7.46 17.18
CA ILE A 256 -2.79 7.23 18.57
C ILE A 256 -1.46 7.90 18.82
N VAL A 257 -1.41 8.70 19.88
CA VAL A 257 -0.20 9.35 20.37
C VAL A 257 0.08 8.81 21.77
N SER A 258 1.22 8.19 21.96
CA SER A 258 1.64 7.65 23.25
C SER A 258 2.99 8.23 23.66
N CYS A 259 3.14 8.58 24.92
CA CYS A 259 4.43 9.01 25.44
C CYS A 259 5.38 7.81 25.58
N PRO A 260 6.70 8.01 25.48
CA PRO A 260 7.66 6.96 25.80
C PRO A 260 7.62 6.66 27.30
N THR A 261 7.87 5.40 27.67
CA THR A 261 8.00 5.02 29.09
C THR A 261 9.17 5.76 29.74
N CYS A 262 8.93 6.32 30.93
CA CYS A 262 9.97 7.00 31.73
C CYS A 262 9.75 6.73 33.22
N GLY A 263 10.63 7.20 34.08
CA GLY A 263 10.55 7.02 35.53
C GLY A 263 9.33 7.64 36.23
N ARG A 264 8.51 8.42 35.49
CA ARG A 264 7.25 9.02 35.98
C ARG A 264 6.03 8.18 35.65
N THR A 265 6.16 7.14 34.84
CA THR A 265 5.05 6.25 34.43
C THR A 265 4.47 5.54 35.66
N LYS A 266 3.14 5.60 35.85
CA LYS A 266 2.41 5.10 37.02
C LYS A 266 1.49 3.91 36.71
N ILE A 267 1.34 3.55 35.45
CA ILE A 267 0.47 2.47 34.93
C ILE A 267 1.27 1.58 33.97
N ASP A 268 0.76 0.40 33.65
CA ASP A 268 1.32 -0.42 32.56
C ASP A 268 0.96 0.22 31.21
N LEU A 269 1.73 1.26 30.87
CA LEU A 269 1.53 2.08 29.67
C LEU A 269 1.66 1.27 28.38
N ILE A 270 2.59 0.32 28.34
CA ILE A 270 2.83 -0.49 27.12
C ILE A 270 1.61 -1.32 26.82
N SER A 271 1.17 -2.13 27.78
CA SER A 271 -0.02 -2.99 27.63
C SER A 271 -1.29 -2.16 27.36
N LEU A 272 -1.42 -0.99 28.01
CA LEU A 272 -2.58 -0.11 27.81
C LEU A 272 -2.61 0.48 26.40
N ALA A 273 -1.49 0.96 25.88
CA ALA A 273 -1.40 1.49 24.52
C ALA A 273 -1.73 0.43 23.48
N GLU A 274 -1.19 -0.79 23.62
CA GLU A 274 -1.49 -1.91 22.75
C GLU A 274 -2.99 -2.32 22.78
N LYS A 275 -3.59 -2.34 23.98
CA LYS A 275 -5.03 -2.63 24.13
C LYS A 275 -5.90 -1.59 23.44
N ILE A 276 -5.58 -0.30 23.60
CA ILE A 276 -6.31 0.79 22.96
C ILE A 276 -6.13 0.74 21.44
N GLU A 277 -4.93 0.53 20.96
CA GLU A 277 -4.64 0.40 19.53
C GLU A 277 -5.44 -0.77 18.91
N ASN A 278 -5.44 -1.93 19.56
CA ASN A 278 -6.20 -3.08 19.10
C ASN A 278 -7.72 -2.84 19.14
N ALA A 279 -8.23 -2.18 20.16
CA ALA A 279 -9.66 -1.87 20.30
C ALA A 279 -10.14 -0.86 19.24
N LEU A 280 -9.26 0.02 18.78
CA LEU A 280 -9.56 1.02 17.74
C LEU A 280 -9.31 0.52 16.31
N ARG A 281 -8.88 -0.72 16.13
CA ARG A 281 -8.77 -1.32 14.79
C ARG A 281 -10.13 -1.34 14.11
N GLY A 282 -10.16 -0.78 12.89
CA GLY A 282 -11.41 -0.68 12.10
C GLY A 282 -12.32 0.49 12.47
N CYS A 283 -12.03 1.27 13.50
CA CYS A 283 -12.72 2.51 13.78
C CYS A 283 -12.47 3.51 12.64
N ARG A 284 -13.54 4.18 12.17
CA ARG A 284 -13.50 5.16 11.07
C ARG A 284 -13.77 6.59 11.55
N LYS A 285 -13.38 6.91 12.77
CA LYS A 285 -13.48 8.26 13.30
C LYS A 285 -12.15 8.98 13.17
N PRO A 286 -12.10 10.18 12.58
CA PRO A 286 -10.90 10.98 12.44
C PRO A 286 -10.56 11.69 13.76
N ILE A 287 -10.20 10.93 14.77
CA ILE A 287 -9.88 11.41 16.12
C ILE A 287 -8.44 11.14 16.50
N LYS A 288 -7.86 12.02 17.31
CA LYS A 288 -6.54 11.86 17.90
C LYS A 288 -6.69 11.40 19.33
N VAL A 289 -6.21 10.19 19.63
CA VAL A 289 -6.31 9.55 20.95
C VAL A 289 -4.96 9.55 21.63
N ALA A 290 -4.85 10.14 22.82
CA ALA A 290 -3.60 10.20 23.59
C ALA A 290 -3.57 9.14 24.70
N VAL A 291 -2.42 8.46 24.84
CA VAL A 291 -2.19 7.48 25.92
C VAL A 291 -0.93 7.90 26.68
N MET A 292 -1.11 8.49 27.85
CA MET A 292 -0.05 9.11 28.63
C MET A 292 0.21 8.38 29.94
N GLY A 293 1.48 8.09 30.25
CA GLY A 293 1.89 7.30 31.42
C GLY A 293 1.81 8.03 32.77
N CYS A 294 1.65 9.36 32.78
CA CYS A 294 1.53 10.15 34.00
C CYS A 294 0.67 11.40 33.82
N VAL A 295 0.10 11.90 34.91
CA VAL A 295 -0.75 13.11 34.93
C VAL A 295 0.04 14.42 34.89
N VAL A 296 1.33 14.38 35.13
CA VAL A 296 2.15 15.62 35.27
C VAL A 296 2.26 16.36 33.92
N ASN A 297 2.60 15.65 32.87
CA ASN A 297 2.75 16.21 31.52
C ASN A 297 1.62 15.77 30.56
N GLY A 298 0.88 14.71 30.95
CA GLY A 298 -0.11 14.07 30.07
C GLY A 298 -1.11 15.04 29.46
N PRO A 299 -1.84 15.83 30.24
CA PRO A 299 -2.80 16.80 29.70
C PRO A 299 -2.16 17.93 28.88
N GLY A 300 -0.93 18.33 29.20
CA GLY A 300 -0.19 19.36 28.48
C GLY A 300 0.36 18.87 27.12
N GLU A 301 1.01 17.74 27.09
CA GLU A 301 1.57 17.12 25.88
C GLU A 301 0.46 16.58 24.94
N ALA A 302 -0.69 16.24 25.52
CA ALA A 302 -1.83 15.72 24.79
C ALA A 302 -2.95 16.77 24.56
N LYS A 303 -2.67 18.06 24.75
CA LYS A 303 -3.67 19.14 24.59
C LYS A 303 -4.31 19.17 23.20
N GLU A 304 -3.56 18.75 22.18
CA GLU A 304 -4.06 18.66 20.80
C GLU A 304 -4.82 17.35 20.51
N ALA A 305 -4.92 16.43 21.48
CA ALA A 305 -5.70 15.21 21.30
C ALA A 305 -7.19 15.49 21.58
N ASP A 306 -8.05 14.89 20.77
CA ASP A 306 -9.49 15.00 20.95
C ASP A 306 -9.91 14.35 22.25
N ILE A 307 -9.31 13.20 22.58
CA ILE A 307 -9.56 12.44 23.81
C ILE A 307 -8.27 11.68 24.21
N GLY A 308 -8.15 11.38 25.48
CA GLY A 308 -7.04 10.55 25.93
C GLY A 308 -7.14 10.12 27.37
N VAL A 309 -6.12 9.39 27.79
CA VAL A 309 -5.91 8.94 29.17
C VAL A 309 -4.55 9.34 29.68
N ALA A 310 -4.48 9.76 30.95
CA ALA A 310 -3.23 9.99 31.66
C ALA A 310 -3.18 9.10 32.91
N GLY A 311 -2.10 8.32 33.07
CA GLY A 311 -1.91 7.39 34.17
C GLY A 311 -1.66 8.11 35.50
N GLY A 312 -2.36 7.66 36.55
CA GLY A 312 -2.14 8.03 37.94
C GLY A 312 -1.80 6.79 38.76
N ASP A 313 -1.69 6.95 40.06
CA ASP A 313 -1.36 5.87 41.00
C ASP A 313 -2.59 4.95 41.13
N GLY A 314 -2.57 3.75 40.51
CA GLY A 314 -3.67 2.80 40.48
C GLY A 314 -4.95 3.31 39.76
N CYS A 315 -4.84 4.34 38.95
CA CYS A 315 -5.99 4.95 38.28
C CYS A 315 -5.60 5.60 36.93
N GLY A 316 -6.61 5.86 36.10
CA GLY A 316 -6.46 6.66 34.88
C GLY A 316 -7.36 7.90 34.93
N MET A 317 -6.86 8.99 34.37
CA MET A 317 -7.66 10.20 34.14
C MET A 317 -8.00 10.28 32.67
N ILE A 318 -9.28 10.14 32.33
CA ILE A 318 -9.78 10.36 30.96
C ILE A 318 -9.99 11.86 30.80
N PHE A 319 -9.44 12.40 29.72
CA PHE A 319 -9.56 13.83 29.39
C PHE A 319 -10.00 14.01 27.93
N LYS A 320 -10.60 15.16 27.66
CA LYS A 320 -11.07 15.57 26.33
C LYS A 320 -10.61 17.01 26.09
N HIS A 321 -9.89 17.25 24.98
CA HIS A 321 -9.31 18.56 24.64
C HIS A 321 -8.51 19.19 25.80
N GLY A 322 -7.78 18.38 26.56
CA GLY A 322 -6.98 18.80 27.71
C GLY A 322 -7.74 18.93 29.03
N GLU A 323 -9.07 18.84 29.06
CA GLU A 323 -9.90 18.91 30.27
C GLU A 323 -10.19 17.51 30.83
N ILE A 324 -10.02 17.31 32.12
CA ILE A 324 -10.28 16.05 32.80
C ILE A 324 -11.79 15.81 32.86
N LEU A 325 -12.27 14.73 32.23
CA LEU A 325 -13.66 14.32 32.27
C LEU A 325 -13.98 13.49 33.52
N LYS A 326 -13.14 12.49 33.79
CA LYS A 326 -13.35 11.55 34.90
C LYS A 326 -12.07 10.84 35.30
N LYS A 327 -12.07 10.37 36.56
CA LYS A 327 -11.07 9.46 37.10
C LYS A 327 -11.67 8.06 37.16
N VAL A 328 -10.94 7.04 36.69
CA VAL A 328 -11.37 5.64 36.67
C VAL A 328 -10.28 4.73 37.22
N SER A 329 -10.63 3.52 37.64
CA SER A 329 -9.63 2.49 37.98
C SER A 329 -8.86 2.06 36.74
N GLU A 330 -7.67 1.48 36.92
CA GLU A 330 -6.80 1.07 35.79
C GLU A 330 -7.53 0.08 34.86
N ASP A 331 -8.29 -0.84 35.43
CA ASP A 331 -9.06 -1.85 34.65
C ASP A 331 -10.22 -1.26 33.84
N GLU A 332 -10.74 -0.11 34.26
CA GLU A 332 -11.85 0.57 33.57
C GLU A 332 -11.40 1.55 32.51
N ILE A 333 -10.08 1.83 32.38
CA ILE A 333 -9.57 2.83 31.43
C ILE A 333 -10.06 2.55 29.99
N VAL A 334 -9.79 1.33 29.49
CA VAL A 334 -10.11 0.99 28.10
C VAL A 334 -11.63 1.05 27.83
N PRO A 335 -12.50 0.35 28.60
CA PRO A 335 -13.94 0.39 28.36
C PRO A 335 -14.53 1.79 28.48
N GLU A 336 -14.08 2.60 29.43
CA GLU A 336 -14.60 3.95 29.61
C GLU A 336 -14.09 4.93 28.54
N LEU A 337 -12.84 4.78 28.09
CA LEU A 337 -12.32 5.54 26.94
C LEU A 337 -13.10 5.24 25.67
N LEU A 338 -13.37 3.97 25.38
CA LEU A 338 -14.15 3.57 24.22
C LEU A 338 -15.59 4.09 24.26
N LYS A 339 -16.26 4.06 25.41
CA LYS A 339 -17.59 4.67 25.59
C LYS A 339 -17.62 6.17 25.27
N GLU A 340 -16.57 6.90 25.65
CA GLU A 340 -16.47 8.32 25.32
C GLU A 340 -16.19 8.55 23.82
N ILE A 341 -15.36 7.68 23.21
CA ILE A 341 -15.10 7.72 21.77
C ILE A 341 -16.38 7.42 20.97
N GLU A 342 -17.22 6.50 21.43
CA GLU A 342 -18.50 6.19 20.77
C GLU A 342 -19.45 7.39 20.70
N LYS A 343 -19.41 8.28 21.69
CA LYS A 343 -20.23 9.50 21.78
C LYS A 343 -19.75 10.64 20.88
N MET A 344 -18.53 10.54 20.33
CA MET A 344 -17.93 11.52 19.42
C MET A 344 -18.33 11.23 17.97
#